data_866f9e7c9ffb36122268c1dff91f2093
#
_entry.id   866f9e7c9ffb36122268c1dff91f2093
#
_cell.length_a   1.000
_cell.length_b   1.000
_cell.length_c   1.000
_cell.angle_alpha   90.00
_cell.angle_beta   90.00
_cell.angle_gamma   90.00
#
_symmetry.space_group_name_H-M   'P 1'
#
loop_
_entity.id
_entity.type
_entity.pdbx_description
1 polymer ?
#
loop_
_entity_poly.entity_id
_entity_poly.type
_entity_poly.pdbx_seq_one_letter_code
_entity_poly.pdbx_strand_id
1 'polypeptide(L)'
;MSNNIRVFLWAAVALTLWFNYQQWKLDYGPKPAAPVSANGAPIDPNAPVEPPKLSDTVTQAVQSAESAPAAPGGTAPIAAPPSNAPAAAGKVRVVTDVLVLDITLKGGDLVRAELPGYPVVKGEAAPVVLFNEDSQTTTYMLQTGLSSANPAPHPTHHAVFTSAEQRYELAPGQDELRVPLTWTDGNGVTVTKTFVFRRGYYGIGLEYLINNQSAANWDAASYAQIFRADPPVERSMFKVESFAFRGPAIWNGEKYSKLDITESENQQLAMDVKNGWIAGMQHHFVSAVIPNPANTYHITLGAHDTQYLLAAVGPTHTVAPGTSKTLTESLFVGPKLQKQLVTLHPELDHVADYGVLTILARPLFKALEIAHTFVKNWGLSIILVTFLLKLLFYPLAQYSGRQMARMRQLTPRMKALQETYKDNREQLGRAMMELYRTEKANPLSGCLPMLIQMPVFLAFYWVLLESVEMRQAPFFGWLNDLSARDPYFILPALNGLAMWGQYKLNPPPPDPVQAKVFQFMPLVFSVMFALFPAGLVLYWVTNTGLSILQQWNINRTIAAEDKARKK
;
A
#
# COMPACT_ATOMS: atom_id res chain seq x y z
N MET A 1 -14.38 -37.96 -15.80
CA MET A 1 -14.14 -36.80 -14.92
C MET A 1 -15.40 -36.58 -14.11
N SER A 2 -15.33 -36.65 -12.78
CA SER A 2 -16.49 -36.34 -11.93
C SER A 2 -16.96 -34.91 -12.18
N ASN A 3 -18.26 -34.65 -12.03
CA ASN A 3 -18.84 -33.31 -12.17
C ASN A 3 -18.05 -32.29 -11.32
N ASN A 4 -17.53 -32.68 -10.17
CA ASN A 4 -16.78 -31.81 -9.26
C ASN A 4 -15.42 -31.37 -9.83
N ILE A 5 -14.70 -32.22 -10.59
CA ILE A 5 -13.44 -31.85 -11.26
C ILE A 5 -13.73 -30.92 -12.44
N ARG A 6 -14.82 -31.16 -13.18
CA ARG A 6 -15.27 -30.26 -14.23
C ARG A 6 -15.65 -28.89 -13.66
N VAL A 7 -16.42 -28.86 -12.58
CA VAL A 7 -16.80 -27.63 -11.88
C VAL A 7 -15.55 -26.86 -11.41
N PHE A 8 -14.56 -27.56 -10.85
CA PHE A 8 -13.32 -26.92 -10.39
C PHE A 8 -12.46 -26.41 -11.54
N LEU A 9 -12.32 -27.17 -12.63
CA LEU A 9 -11.63 -26.72 -13.85
C LEU A 9 -12.36 -25.55 -14.51
N TRP A 10 -13.69 -25.62 -14.59
CA TRP A 10 -14.48 -24.51 -15.11
C TRP A 10 -14.42 -23.29 -14.22
N ALA A 11 -14.38 -23.46 -12.88
CA ALA A 11 -14.18 -22.36 -11.95
C ALA A 11 -12.78 -21.72 -12.11
N ALA A 12 -11.74 -22.54 -12.27
CA ALA A 12 -10.38 -22.04 -12.52
C ALA A 12 -10.28 -21.32 -13.87
N VAL A 13 -10.89 -21.89 -14.93
CA VAL A 13 -10.96 -21.26 -16.26
C VAL A 13 -11.80 -19.98 -16.20
N ALA A 14 -12.95 -19.98 -15.52
CA ALA A 14 -13.78 -18.80 -15.34
C ALA A 14 -13.03 -17.70 -14.56
N LEU A 15 -12.28 -18.06 -13.51
CA LEU A 15 -11.46 -17.13 -12.75
C LEU A 15 -10.35 -16.53 -13.62
N THR A 16 -9.67 -17.38 -14.41
CA THR A 16 -8.63 -16.91 -15.34
C THR A 16 -9.20 -16.02 -16.44
N LEU A 17 -10.35 -16.40 -17.00
CA LEU A 17 -11.04 -15.59 -18.00
C LEU A 17 -11.55 -14.27 -17.39
N TRP A 18 -12.05 -14.29 -16.15
CA TRP A 18 -12.48 -13.10 -15.44
C TRP A 18 -11.30 -12.15 -15.17
N PHE A 19 -10.15 -12.66 -14.73
CA PHE A 19 -8.93 -11.85 -14.57
C PHE A 19 -8.43 -11.29 -15.91
N ASN A 20 -8.41 -12.12 -16.97
CA ASN A 20 -8.04 -11.65 -18.31
C ASN A 20 -9.05 -10.62 -18.86
N TYR A 21 -10.35 -10.81 -18.60
CA TYR A 21 -11.38 -9.84 -18.97
C TYR A 21 -11.24 -8.52 -18.22
N GLN A 22 -10.97 -8.55 -16.92
CA GLN A 22 -10.70 -7.34 -16.13
C GLN A 22 -9.44 -6.61 -16.66
N GLN A 23 -8.37 -7.36 -16.95
CA GLN A 23 -7.17 -6.77 -17.54
C GLN A 23 -7.45 -6.20 -18.94
N TRP A 24 -8.16 -6.96 -19.78
CA TRP A 24 -8.56 -6.49 -21.12
C TRP A 24 -9.45 -5.24 -21.05
N LYS A 25 -10.37 -5.18 -20.09
CA LYS A 25 -11.20 -4.00 -19.87
C LYS A 25 -10.39 -2.77 -19.45
N LEU A 26 -9.32 -2.96 -18.67
CA LEU A 26 -8.37 -1.90 -18.31
C LEU A 26 -7.53 -1.45 -19.52
N ASP A 27 -7.10 -2.39 -20.36
CA ASP A 27 -6.19 -2.12 -21.47
C ASP A 27 -6.92 -1.65 -22.75
N TYR A 28 -8.14 -2.16 -23.00
CA TYR A 28 -8.89 -1.99 -24.26
C TYR A 28 -10.35 -1.57 -24.09
N GLY A 29 -10.81 -1.32 -22.85
CA GLY A 29 -12.16 -0.80 -22.61
C GLY A 29 -12.40 0.54 -23.31
N PRO A 30 -13.65 0.88 -23.63
CA PRO A 30 -13.94 2.17 -24.21
C PRO A 30 -13.44 3.28 -23.28
N LYS A 31 -12.51 4.09 -23.78
CA LYS A 31 -12.07 5.27 -23.05
C LYS A 31 -13.30 6.13 -22.77
N PRO A 32 -13.43 6.70 -21.56
CA PRO A 32 -14.51 7.65 -21.29
C PRO A 32 -14.58 8.69 -22.39
N ALA A 33 -15.78 9.02 -22.84
CA ALA A 33 -15.98 10.06 -23.85
C ALA A 33 -15.34 11.36 -23.35
N ALA A 34 -14.58 12.03 -24.21
CA ALA A 34 -13.95 13.30 -23.88
C ALA A 34 -15.00 14.27 -23.31
N PRO A 35 -14.68 14.99 -22.22
CA PRO A 35 -15.60 15.92 -21.61
C PRO A 35 -16.01 16.99 -22.63
N VAL A 36 -17.31 17.12 -22.86
CA VAL A 36 -17.87 18.23 -23.63
C VAL A 36 -17.95 19.45 -22.73
N SER A 37 -17.52 20.60 -23.24
CA SER A 37 -17.66 21.87 -22.52
C SER A 37 -19.14 22.14 -22.19
N ALA A 38 -19.41 22.91 -21.14
CA ALA A 38 -20.75 23.27 -20.70
C ALA A 38 -21.63 23.91 -21.81
N ASN A 39 -21.05 24.26 -22.96
CA ASN A 39 -21.72 24.85 -24.13
C ASN A 39 -21.87 23.89 -25.32
N GLY A 40 -21.58 22.58 -25.16
CA GLY A 40 -21.84 21.57 -26.20
C GLY A 40 -20.95 21.62 -27.44
N ALA A 41 -19.86 22.42 -27.44
CA ALA A 41 -18.90 22.50 -28.55
C ALA A 41 -17.74 21.49 -28.34
N PRO A 42 -17.27 20.80 -29.41
CA PRO A 42 -16.11 19.95 -29.36
C PRO A 42 -14.88 20.76 -28.97
N ILE A 43 -14.12 20.31 -27.99
CA ILE A 43 -12.85 20.92 -27.58
C ILE A 43 -11.81 20.54 -28.63
N ASP A 44 -11.14 21.53 -29.23
CA ASP A 44 -9.99 21.32 -30.14
C ASP A 44 -8.84 20.69 -29.34
N PRO A 45 -8.38 19.48 -29.70
CA PRO A 45 -7.31 18.80 -28.98
C PRO A 45 -5.94 19.50 -29.07
N ASN A 46 -5.80 20.53 -29.91
CA ASN A 46 -4.57 21.29 -30.09
C ASN A 46 -4.62 22.72 -29.53
N ALA A 47 -5.71 23.14 -28.91
CA ALA A 47 -5.75 24.42 -28.22
C ALA A 47 -4.93 24.33 -26.92
N PRO A 48 -4.06 25.30 -26.60
CA PRO A 48 -3.38 25.34 -25.32
C PRO A 48 -4.44 25.57 -24.25
N VAL A 49 -4.84 24.48 -23.58
CA VAL A 49 -5.74 24.53 -22.42
C VAL A 49 -4.86 25.00 -21.25
N GLU A 50 -5.07 26.23 -20.80
CA GLU A 50 -4.56 26.67 -19.51
C GLU A 50 -5.12 25.70 -18.44
N PRO A 51 -4.27 24.99 -17.67
CA PRO A 51 -4.77 24.08 -16.66
C PRO A 51 -5.64 24.87 -15.67
N PRO A 52 -6.82 24.37 -15.25
CA PRO A 52 -7.58 25.00 -14.21
C PRO A 52 -6.66 25.21 -13.02
N LYS A 53 -6.61 26.42 -12.49
CA LYS A 53 -5.79 26.75 -11.33
C LYS A 53 -6.34 25.94 -10.16
N LEU A 54 -5.69 24.84 -9.84
CA LEU A 54 -6.06 23.94 -8.73
C LEU A 54 -6.18 24.68 -7.39
N SER A 55 -5.57 25.89 -7.28
CA SER A 55 -5.77 26.81 -6.16
C SER A 55 -7.23 27.22 -5.92
N ASP A 56 -8.08 27.18 -6.94
CA ASP A 56 -9.48 27.58 -6.82
C ASP A 56 -10.33 26.50 -6.14
N THR A 57 -9.86 25.24 -6.14
CA THR A 57 -10.56 24.11 -5.51
C THR A 57 -10.63 24.26 -3.99
N VAL A 58 -9.59 24.81 -3.35
CA VAL A 58 -9.59 25.07 -1.90
C VAL A 58 -10.57 26.18 -1.55
N THR A 59 -10.61 27.25 -2.35
CA THR A 59 -11.56 28.33 -2.15
C THR A 59 -13.01 27.85 -2.29
N GLN A 60 -13.28 26.96 -3.26
CA GLN A 60 -14.59 26.33 -3.42
C GLN A 60 -14.92 25.37 -2.26
N ALA A 61 -13.94 24.59 -1.78
CA ALA A 61 -14.14 23.69 -0.65
C ALA A 61 -14.45 24.44 0.65
N VAL A 62 -13.78 25.57 0.89
CA VAL A 62 -14.10 26.45 2.05
C VAL A 62 -15.51 27.01 1.93
N GLN A 63 -15.90 27.47 0.75
CA GLN A 63 -17.27 27.95 0.50
C GLN A 63 -18.33 26.84 0.66
N SER A 64 -18.01 25.61 0.27
CA SER A 64 -18.90 24.45 0.44
C SER A 64 -19.02 23.99 1.89
N ALA A 65 -17.95 24.06 2.68
CA ALA A 65 -17.98 23.74 4.12
C ALA A 65 -18.79 24.76 4.93
N GLU A 66 -18.88 26.00 4.45
CA GLU A 66 -19.66 27.08 5.09
C GLU A 66 -21.15 27.04 4.73
N SER A 67 -21.52 26.34 3.65
CA SER A 67 -22.91 26.21 3.17
C SER A 67 -23.72 25.07 3.79
N ALA A 68 -23.29 24.42 4.86
CA ALA A 68 -24.18 23.62 5.72
C ALA A 68 -25.09 24.57 6.55
N PRO A 69 -26.39 24.29 6.69
CA PRO A 69 -27.47 25.27 6.53
C PRO A 69 -27.55 26.39 7.56
N ALA A 70 -27.23 27.59 7.15
CA ALA A 70 -27.75 28.82 7.75
C ALA A 70 -28.48 29.62 6.65
N ALA A 71 -29.62 30.18 6.98
CA ALA A 71 -30.65 30.76 6.12
C ALA A 71 -30.18 31.86 5.12
N PRO A 72 -31.00 32.20 4.13
CA PRO A 72 -30.60 32.80 2.86
C PRO A 72 -30.37 34.31 2.90
N GLY A 73 -29.25 34.76 2.30
CA GLY A 73 -28.99 36.17 2.04
C GLY A 73 -27.73 36.34 1.21
N GLY A 74 -27.92 36.62 -0.09
CA GLY A 74 -26.89 36.62 -1.11
C GLY A 74 -25.90 37.78 -1.05
N THR A 75 -24.79 37.60 -1.79
CA THR A 75 -24.29 38.60 -2.78
C THR A 75 -22.97 38.16 -3.39
N ALA A 76 -22.66 38.67 -4.58
CA ALA A 76 -21.73 38.26 -5.62
C ALA A 76 -20.21 38.34 -5.31
N PRO A 77 -19.35 37.72 -6.14
CA PRO A 77 -17.92 37.55 -5.89
C PRO A 77 -17.13 38.83 -6.19
N ILE A 78 -16.16 39.12 -5.31
CA ILE A 78 -15.20 40.23 -5.51
C ILE A 78 -13.86 39.65 -5.88
N ALA A 79 -13.30 40.16 -6.98
CA ALA A 79 -11.98 39.83 -7.52
C ALA A 79 -10.85 40.18 -6.55
N ALA A 80 -9.83 39.34 -6.49
CA ALA A 80 -8.63 39.56 -5.71
C ALA A 80 -7.80 40.74 -6.22
N PRO A 81 -7.16 41.56 -5.35
CA PRO A 81 -6.28 42.64 -5.77
C PRO A 81 -4.94 42.10 -6.32
N PRO A 82 -4.30 42.79 -7.28
CA PRO A 82 -3.03 42.36 -7.84
C PRO A 82 -1.90 42.53 -6.82
N SER A 83 -1.23 41.43 -6.52
CA SER A 83 -0.05 41.38 -5.67
C SER A 83 1.19 41.81 -6.48
N ASN A 84 1.79 42.94 -6.10
CA ASN A 84 3.17 43.27 -6.46
C ASN A 84 4.10 42.22 -5.86
N ALA A 85 4.85 41.50 -6.71
CA ALA A 85 5.73 40.43 -6.33
C ALA A 85 6.87 40.91 -5.42
N PRO A 86 7.02 40.38 -4.21
CA PRO A 86 8.28 40.49 -3.49
C PRO A 86 9.20 39.31 -3.85
N ALA A 87 10.50 39.59 -3.65
CA ALA A 87 11.62 38.70 -3.81
C ALA A 87 11.37 37.25 -3.39
N ALA A 88 12.06 36.32 -4.05
CA ALA A 88 12.03 34.88 -3.81
C ALA A 88 11.91 34.58 -2.29
N ALA A 89 10.77 34.08 -1.87
CA ALA A 89 10.55 33.72 -0.48
C ALA A 89 11.58 32.65 -0.10
N GLY A 90 12.37 32.92 0.96
CA GLY A 90 13.41 32.01 1.43
C GLY A 90 12.80 30.67 1.86
N LYS A 91 13.69 29.66 2.02
CA LYS A 91 13.33 28.36 2.60
C LYS A 91 13.93 28.23 3.99
N VAL A 92 13.23 27.54 4.85
CA VAL A 92 13.70 27.09 6.16
C VAL A 92 14.06 25.63 6.08
N ARG A 93 15.31 25.29 6.35
CA ARG A 93 15.77 23.90 6.39
C ARG A 93 15.67 23.34 7.79
N VAL A 94 14.98 22.22 7.94
CA VAL A 94 14.81 21.50 9.20
C VAL A 94 15.53 20.16 9.12
N VAL A 95 16.38 19.88 10.11
CA VAL A 95 17.18 18.65 10.18
C VAL A 95 16.88 17.94 11.49
N THR A 96 16.35 16.72 11.39
CA THR A 96 16.18 15.81 12.52
C THR A 96 17.04 14.55 12.27
N ASP A 97 17.01 13.62 13.21
CA ASP A 97 17.67 12.32 13.07
C ASP A 97 17.06 11.42 11.97
N VAL A 98 15.78 11.63 11.60
CA VAL A 98 15.05 10.79 10.63
C VAL A 98 14.56 11.54 9.39
N LEU A 99 14.47 12.88 9.45
CA LEU A 99 13.93 13.74 8.39
C LEU A 99 14.86 14.94 8.11
N VAL A 100 15.00 15.28 6.84
CA VAL A 100 15.51 16.59 6.40
C VAL A 100 14.44 17.21 5.51
N LEU A 101 13.93 18.37 5.93
CA LEU A 101 12.81 19.05 5.29
C LEU A 101 13.21 20.44 4.84
N ASP A 102 12.67 20.89 3.69
CA ASP A 102 12.66 22.28 3.30
C ASP A 102 11.21 22.79 3.35
N ILE A 103 11.00 23.86 4.16
CA ILE A 103 9.74 24.57 4.33
C ILE A 103 9.88 25.90 3.62
N THR A 104 9.02 26.19 2.65
CA THR A 104 9.03 27.51 1.99
C THR A 104 8.40 28.57 2.89
N LEU A 105 8.96 29.79 2.91
CA LEU A 105 8.34 30.91 3.62
C LEU A 105 7.08 31.43 2.92
N LYS A 106 6.88 31.09 1.64
CA LYS A 106 5.58 31.27 0.98
C LYS A 106 4.67 30.10 1.36
N GLY A 107 3.61 30.38 2.11
CA GLY A 107 2.66 29.39 2.59
C GLY A 107 3.13 28.61 3.84
N GLY A 108 4.43 28.53 4.10
CA GLY A 108 4.95 27.61 5.10
C GLY A 108 4.69 26.15 4.69
N ASP A 109 4.86 25.84 3.40
CA ASP A 109 4.55 24.54 2.82
C ASP A 109 5.76 23.62 2.86
N LEU A 110 5.51 22.30 3.03
CA LEU A 110 6.54 21.27 2.95
C LEU A 110 6.80 20.94 1.48
N VAL A 111 7.94 21.37 0.95
CA VAL A 111 8.27 21.27 -0.49
C VAL A 111 9.39 20.28 -0.81
N ARG A 112 10.15 19.87 0.19
CA ARG A 112 11.15 18.83 0.10
C ARG A 112 11.19 18.02 1.38
N ALA A 113 11.26 16.70 1.27
CA ALA A 113 11.39 15.79 2.41
C ALA A 113 12.36 14.67 2.04
N GLU A 114 13.51 14.63 2.69
CA GLU A 114 14.53 13.60 2.53
C GLU A 114 14.48 12.64 3.73
N LEU A 115 14.69 11.36 3.45
CA LEU A 115 14.70 10.28 4.44
C LEU A 115 16.13 9.72 4.59
N PRO A 116 17.00 10.28 5.46
CA PRO A 116 18.40 9.86 5.57
C PRO A 116 18.58 8.37 5.88
N GLY A 117 17.66 7.77 6.65
CA GLY A 117 17.66 6.34 6.95
C GLY A 117 17.25 5.41 5.81
N TYR A 118 16.82 5.97 4.66
CA TYR A 118 16.33 5.21 3.51
C TYR A 118 17.02 5.64 2.21
N PRO A 119 18.19 5.09 1.89
CA PRO A 119 18.86 5.39 0.63
C PRO A 119 18.06 4.88 -0.58
N VAL A 120 18.19 5.55 -1.73
CA VAL A 120 17.55 5.10 -2.98
C VAL A 120 18.11 3.74 -3.39
N VAL A 121 19.43 3.61 -3.39
CA VAL A 121 20.17 2.37 -3.65
C VAL A 121 20.95 2.02 -2.39
N LYS A 122 20.89 0.74 -2.00
CA LYS A 122 21.60 0.27 -0.80
C LYS A 122 23.11 0.51 -0.94
N GLY A 123 23.69 1.13 0.07
CA GLY A 123 25.12 1.46 0.12
C GLY A 123 25.50 2.80 -0.53
N GLU A 124 24.55 3.49 -1.16
CA GLU A 124 24.73 4.85 -1.66
C GLU A 124 24.26 5.89 -0.62
N ALA A 125 24.82 7.10 -0.72
CA ALA A 125 24.48 8.18 0.22
C ALA A 125 23.19 8.94 -0.17
N ALA A 126 22.66 8.76 -1.39
CA ALA A 126 21.49 9.48 -1.87
C ALA A 126 20.22 9.03 -1.16
N PRO A 127 19.58 9.87 -0.32
CA PRO A 127 18.35 9.51 0.39
C PRO A 127 17.15 9.50 -0.55
N VAL A 128 16.10 8.77 -0.15
CA VAL A 128 14.78 8.90 -0.78
C VAL A 128 14.25 10.31 -0.52
N VAL A 129 13.79 10.95 -1.58
CA VAL A 129 13.15 12.27 -1.55
C VAL A 129 11.67 12.08 -1.83
N LEU A 130 10.81 12.48 -0.88
CA LEU A 130 9.35 12.32 -0.99
C LEU A 130 8.71 13.52 -1.66
N PHE A 131 9.01 14.74 -1.20
CA PHE A 131 8.48 15.96 -1.79
C PHE A 131 9.48 16.57 -2.75
N ASN A 132 8.97 17.14 -3.83
CA ASN A 132 9.74 17.77 -4.89
C ASN A 132 8.92 18.89 -5.54
N GLU A 133 9.48 20.07 -5.65
CA GLU A 133 8.90 21.21 -6.37
C GLU A 133 9.61 21.52 -7.70
N ASP A 134 10.72 20.83 -7.99
CA ASP A 134 11.69 21.22 -9.01
C ASP A 134 11.29 20.87 -10.45
N SER A 135 10.19 20.12 -10.63
CA SER A 135 9.77 19.66 -11.96
C SER A 135 8.29 19.93 -12.20
N GLN A 136 7.96 20.47 -13.36
CA GLN A 136 6.56 20.64 -13.77
C GLN A 136 5.83 19.31 -13.94
N THR A 137 6.56 18.20 -14.15
CA THR A 137 6.00 16.87 -14.39
C THR A 137 5.99 15.97 -13.15
N THR A 138 6.77 16.30 -12.11
CA THR A 138 6.91 15.46 -10.89
C THR A 138 6.87 16.32 -9.63
N THR A 139 5.82 17.12 -9.49
CA THR A 139 5.64 17.95 -8.29
C THR A 139 4.91 17.17 -7.21
N TYR A 140 5.40 17.21 -5.99
CA TYR A 140 4.73 16.64 -4.83
C TYR A 140 5.02 17.50 -3.60
N MET A 141 3.98 18.06 -2.99
CA MET A 141 4.09 18.93 -1.82
C MET A 141 2.89 18.78 -0.90
N LEU A 142 3.08 19.18 0.35
CA LEU A 142 2.04 19.25 1.35
C LEU A 142 1.89 20.73 1.77
N GLN A 143 0.74 21.28 1.49
CA GLN A 143 0.41 22.68 1.75
C GLN A 143 -0.58 22.78 2.90
N THR A 144 -0.41 23.77 3.76
CA THR A 144 -1.26 23.96 4.92
C THR A 144 -1.44 25.45 5.22
N GLY A 145 -2.61 25.82 5.72
CA GLY A 145 -2.89 27.23 6.01
C GLY A 145 -4.17 27.45 6.78
N LEU A 146 -4.51 28.73 6.95
CA LEU A 146 -5.80 29.17 7.43
C LEU A 146 -6.50 29.95 6.33
N SER A 147 -7.80 29.74 6.18
CA SER A 147 -8.63 30.45 5.22
C SER A 147 -9.98 30.78 5.84
N SER A 148 -10.69 31.74 5.24
CA SER A 148 -12.04 32.12 5.64
C SER A 148 -12.80 32.64 4.43
N ALA A 149 -14.12 32.60 4.48
CA ALA A 149 -14.99 33.30 3.53
C ALA A 149 -14.96 34.85 3.73
N ASN A 150 -14.47 35.30 4.88
CA ASN A 150 -14.28 36.73 5.13
C ASN A 150 -13.15 37.28 4.24
N PRO A 151 -13.33 38.42 3.54
CA PRO A 151 -12.32 39.01 2.65
C PRO A 151 -11.06 39.54 3.35
N ALA A 152 -10.96 39.47 4.69
CA ALA A 152 -9.76 39.85 5.42
C ALA A 152 -8.55 39.00 4.98
N PRO A 153 -7.30 39.52 5.05
CA PRO A 153 -6.11 38.73 4.76
C PRO A 153 -6.00 37.53 5.70
N HIS A 154 -5.66 36.35 5.13
CA HIS A 154 -5.44 35.11 5.86
C HIS A 154 -4.10 34.48 5.50
N PRO A 155 -3.45 33.76 6.40
CA PRO A 155 -2.19 33.05 6.15
C PRO A 155 -2.43 31.75 5.37
N THR A 156 -2.83 31.90 4.11
CA THR A 156 -2.99 30.79 3.16
C THR A 156 -1.62 30.31 2.65
N HIS A 157 -1.60 29.25 1.84
CA HIS A 157 -0.39 28.78 1.16
C HIS A 157 0.21 29.78 0.13
N HIS A 158 -0.43 30.94 -0.06
CA HIS A 158 0.10 32.05 -0.85
C HIS A 158 0.71 33.17 0.01
N ALA A 159 0.41 33.19 1.32
CA ALA A 159 0.89 34.20 2.24
C ALA A 159 2.40 34.05 2.52
N VAL A 160 3.08 35.16 2.81
CA VAL A 160 4.50 35.12 3.17
C VAL A 160 4.66 35.15 4.67
N PHE A 161 5.31 34.12 5.19
CA PHE A 161 5.69 34.00 6.59
C PHE A 161 7.12 34.50 6.81
N THR A 162 7.45 34.81 8.05
CA THR A 162 8.80 35.11 8.52
C THR A 162 9.26 34.05 9.49
N SER A 163 10.55 33.75 9.51
CA SER A 163 11.20 32.85 10.47
C SER A 163 12.38 33.53 11.14
N ALA A 164 12.62 33.24 12.39
CA ALA A 164 13.79 33.76 13.12
C ALA A 164 15.10 33.16 12.57
N GLU A 165 15.07 31.93 12.10
CA GLU A 165 16.23 31.21 11.59
C GLU A 165 15.92 30.59 10.22
N GLN A 166 16.96 30.40 9.41
CA GLN A 166 16.86 29.70 8.12
C GLN A 166 17.15 28.20 8.24
N ARG A 167 17.71 27.77 9.37
CA ARG A 167 18.04 26.38 9.65
C ARG A 167 17.72 26.06 11.10
N TYR A 168 16.94 25.01 11.29
CA TYR A 168 16.66 24.42 12.59
C TYR A 168 17.19 22.99 12.61
N GLU A 169 17.84 22.61 13.71
CA GLU A 169 18.45 21.28 13.85
C GLU A 169 18.12 20.70 15.23
N LEU A 170 17.68 19.45 15.24
CA LEU A 170 17.41 18.71 16.47
C LEU A 170 18.73 18.33 17.16
N ALA A 171 19.13 19.12 18.15
CA ALA A 171 20.40 18.92 18.84
C ALA A 171 20.48 17.56 19.57
N PRO A 172 21.68 16.99 19.73
CA PRO A 172 21.86 15.78 20.53
C PRO A 172 21.29 15.97 21.95
N GLY A 173 20.46 15.00 22.39
CA GLY A 173 19.81 15.06 23.71
C GLY A 173 18.49 15.83 23.78
N GLN A 174 18.08 16.50 22.71
CA GLN A 174 16.72 17.06 22.60
C GLN A 174 15.77 16.01 22.04
N ASP A 175 14.57 15.91 22.61
CA ASP A 175 13.52 15.00 22.14
C ASP A 175 12.54 15.69 21.19
N GLU A 176 12.44 17.03 21.22
CA GLU A 176 11.51 17.82 20.43
C GLU A 176 12.19 19.04 19.81
N LEU A 177 11.85 19.35 18.57
CA LEU A 177 12.26 20.56 17.85
C LEU A 177 11.01 21.31 17.40
N ARG A 178 10.92 22.60 17.71
CA ARG A 178 9.83 23.49 17.32
C ARG A 178 10.31 24.51 16.29
N VAL A 179 9.60 24.61 15.17
CA VAL A 179 9.93 25.52 14.07
C VAL A 179 8.77 26.50 13.87
N PRO A 180 8.84 27.69 14.49
CA PRO A 180 7.79 28.70 14.38
C PRO A 180 7.97 29.54 13.11
N LEU A 181 6.87 29.77 12.39
CA LEU A 181 6.74 30.71 11.28
C LEU A 181 5.67 31.71 11.66
N THR A 182 5.96 33.00 11.53
CA THR A 182 5.04 34.07 11.94
C THR A 182 4.49 34.83 10.74
N TRP A 183 3.21 35.09 10.77
CA TRP A 183 2.49 35.93 9.81
C TRP A 183 1.67 36.98 10.54
N THR A 184 1.48 38.17 9.94
CA THR A 184 0.60 39.20 10.43
C THR A 184 -0.21 39.85 9.31
N ASP A 185 -1.43 40.22 9.60
CA ASP A 185 -2.29 40.98 8.70
C ASP A 185 -1.98 42.49 8.66
N GLY A 186 -1.09 42.94 9.55
CA GLY A 186 -0.78 44.36 9.73
C GLY A 186 -1.86 45.17 10.49
N ASN A 187 -3.00 44.55 10.86
CA ASN A 187 -4.15 45.19 11.51
C ASN A 187 -4.42 44.64 12.93
N GLY A 188 -3.46 43.96 13.52
CA GLY A 188 -3.53 43.45 14.89
C GLY A 188 -3.76 41.94 15.00
N VAL A 189 -3.86 41.20 13.89
CA VAL A 189 -3.88 39.74 13.93
C VAL A 189 -2.49 39.18 13.63
N THR A 190 -2.02 38.30 14.50
CA THR A 190 -0.77 37.58 14.34
C THR A 190 -1.04 36.07 14.41
N VAL A 191 -0.52 35.34 13.47
CA VAL A 191 -0.60 33.87 13.45
C VAL A 191 0.81 33.27 13.49
N THR A 192 1.06 32.45 14.49
CA THR A 192 2.29 31.64 14.56
C THR A 192 1.97 30.21 14.17
N LYS A 193 2.47 29.78 13.02
CA LYS A 193 2.41 28.41 12.50
C LYS A 193 3.64 27.66 12.98
N THR A 194 3.49 26.68 13.85
CA THR A 194 4.61 25.94 14.44
C THR A 194 4.56 24.49 13.99
N PHE A 195 5.67 24.02 13.39
CA PHE A 195 5.90 22.60 13.15
C PHE A 195 6.65 22.01 14.34
N VAL A 196 6.17 20.86 14.83
CA VAL A 196 6.71 20.18 16.00
C VAL A 196 7.24 18.81 15.57
N PHE A 197 8.53 18.61 15.69
CA PHE A 197 9.22 17.37 15.32
C PHE A 197 9.69 16.65 16.59
N ARG A 198 9.67 15.31 16.56
CA ARG A 198 10.16 14.49 17.66
C ARG A 198 11.25 13.53 17.18
N ARG A 199 12.22 13.26 18.05
CA ARG A 199 13.31 12.34 17.76
C ARG A 199 12.80 10.95 17.40
N GLY A 200 13.36 10.35 16.33
CA GLY A 200 13.00 9.02 15.85
C GLY A 200 11.60 8.88 15.27
N TYR A 201 10.90 9.98 15.02
CA TYR A 201 9.49 9.96 14.67
C TYR A 201 9.20 10.74 13.38
N TYR A 202 8.40 10.15 12.49
CA TYR A 202 8.02 10.74 11.19
C TYR A 202 6.71 11.54 11.25
N GLY A 203 6.01 11.51 12.37
CA GLY A 203 4.86 12.38 12.63
C GLY A 203 5.30 13.79 12.96
N ILE A 204 4.59 14.78 12.42
CA ILE A 204 4.85 16.20 12.58
C ILE A 204 3.60 16.83 13.18
N GLY A 205 3.72 17.44 14.35
CA GLY A 205 2.66 18.30 14.92
C GLY A 205 2.58 19.60 14.15
N LEU A 206 1.37 20.07 13.88
CA LEU A 206 1.11 21.37 13.26
C LEU A 206 0.20 22.17 14.20
N GLU A 207 0.70 23.31 14.67
CA GLU A 207 0.00 24.18 15.60
C GLU A 207 -0.14 25.58 14.98
N TYR A 208 -1.34 26.14 15.02
CA TYR A 208 -1.60 27.53 14.66
C TYR A 208 -2.03 28.29 15.93
N LEU A 209 -1.15 29.13 16.47
CA LEU A 209 -1.50 30.09 17.52
C LEU A 209 -1.96 31.37 16.86
N ILE A 210 -3.26 31.64 16.95
CA ILE A 210 -3.91 32.85 16.45
C ILE A 210 -4.03 33.83 17.61
N ASN A 211 -3.48 35.02 17.48
CA ASN A 211 -3.60 36.09 18.44
C ASN A 211 -4.29 37.30 17.78
N ASN A 212 -5.53 37.57 18.19
CA ASN A 212 -6.33 38.65 17.65
C ASN A 212 -6.32 39.88 18.60
N GLN A 213 -5.46 40.82 18.29
CA GLN A 213 -5.40 42.14 18.97
C GLN A 213 -6.13 43.22 18.17
N SER A 214 -6.88 42.86 17.11
CA SER A 214 -7.70 43.79 16.35
C SER A 214 -9.00 44.16 17.09
N ALA A 215 -9.75 45.10 16.55
CA ALA A 215 -11.04 45.53 17.13
C ALA A 215 -12.24 44.63 16.70
N ALA A 216 -12.05 43.70 15.79
CA ALA A 216 -13.12 42.87 15.22
C ALA A 216 -12.86 41.35 15.43
N ASN A 217 -13.93 40.58 15.37
CA ASN A 217 -13.81 39.11 15.30
C ASN A 217 -13.01 38.72 14.06
N TRP A 218 -12.15 37.72 14.22
CA TRP A 218 -11.38 37.13 13.13
C TRP A 218 -11.72 35.65 12.96
N ASP A 219 -12.21 35.30 11.79
CA ASP A 219 -12.68 33.95 11.49
C ASP A 219 -11.65 33.20 10.65
N ALA A 220 -11.39 31.95 10.99
CA ALA A 220 -10.50 31.08 10.23
C ALA A 220 -10.87 29.60 10.33
N ALA A 221 -10.73 28.91 9.22
CA ALA A 221 -10.73 27.46 9.12
C ALA A 221 -9.31 26.98 8.77
N SER A 222 -8.80 25.97 9.49
CA SER A 222 -7.56 25.32 9.10
C SER A 222 -7.80 24.41 7.89
N TYR A 223 -6.83 24.35 7.00
CA TYR A 223 -6.84 23.39 5.92
C TYR A 223 -5.46 22.81 5.68
N ALA A 224 -5.45 21.58 5.19
CA ALA A 224 -4.26 20.92 4.69
C ALA A 224 -4.57 20.21 3.38
N GLN A 225 -3.64 20.27 2.44
CA GLN A 225 -3.82 19.68 1.13
C GLN A 225 -2.56 19.02 0.60
N ILE A 226 -2.72 17.92 -0.11
CA ILE A 226 -1.68 17.17 -0.78
C ILE A 226 -1.83 17.45 -2.27
N PHE A 227 -0.85 18.14 -2.83
CA PHE A 227 -0.75 18.34 -4.28
C PHE A 227 0.29 17.37 -4.85
N ARG A 228 -0.06 16.68 -5.91
CA ARG A 228 0.85 15.79 -6.61
C ARG A 228 0.59 15.79 -8.11
N ALA A 229 1.68 15.92 -8.87
CA ALA A 229 1.75 15.67 -10.30
C ALA A 229 2.76 14.55 -10.53
N ASP A 230 2.32 13.43 -11.09
CA ASP A 230 3.16 12.24 -11.31
C ASP A 230 2.97 11.77 -12.76
N PRO A 231 4.04 11.50 -13.50
CA PRO A 231 3.90 10.86 -14.80
C PRO A 231 3.32 9.46 -14.63
N PRO A 232 2.57 8.95 -15.62
CA PRO A 232 2.02 7.61 -15.57
C PRO A 232 3.14 6.58 -15.41
N VAL A 233 2.99 5.67 -14.46
CA VAL A 233 3.97 4.60 -14.22
C VAL A 233 3.73 3.48 -15.23
N GLU A 234 4.72 3.21 -16.07
CA GLU A 234 4.69 2.03 -16.92
C GLU A 234 4.72 0.76 -16.07
N ARG A 235 3.63 0.01 -16.10
CA ARG A 235 3.54 -1.29 -15.43
C ARG A 235 4.39 -2.31 -16.18
N SER A 236 5.30 -2.97 -15.50
CA SER A 236 6.16 -4.00 -16.07
C SER A 236 6.11 -5.26 -15.22
N MET A 237 5.83 -6.40 -15.85
CA MET A 237 5.90 -7.71 -15.17
C MET A 237 7.30 -8.01 -14.59
N PHE A 238 8.32 -7.33 -15.11
CA PHE A 238 9.69 -7.44 -14.60
C PHE A 238 9.99 -6.50 -13.41
N LYS A 239 9.09 -5.58 -13.08
CA LYS A 239 9.19 -4.68 -11.92
C LYS A 239 7.93 -4.80 -11.08
N VAL A 240 7.92 -5.75 -10.15
CA VAL A 240 6.76 -6.03 -9.28
C VAL A 240 6.33 -4.77 -8.51
N GLU A 241 7.27 -3.91 -8.15
CA GLU A 241 7.04 -2.60 -7.51
C GLU A 241 6.15 -1.66 -8.35
N SER A 242 6.10 -1.85 -9.68
CA SER A 242 5.25 -1.04 -10.56
C SER A 242 3.75 -1.29 -10.38
N PHE A 243 3.37 -2.35 -9.67
CA PHE A 243 1.97 -2.67 -9.35
C PHE A 243 1.51 -2.10 -7.99
N ALA A 244 2.43 -1.56 -7.18
CA ALA A 244 2.06 -0.90 -5.95
C ALA A 244 1.21 0.34 -6.22
N PHE A 245 0.19 0.56 -5.40
CA PHE A 245 -0.68 1.72 -5.55
C PHE A 245 0.07 3.01 -5.28
N ARG A 246 -0.07 3.98 -6.19
CA ARG A 246 0.38 5.36 -6.05
C ARG A 246 -0.78 6.27 -6.31
N GLY A 247 -1.10 7.14 -5.37
CA GLY A 247 -2.22 8.04 -5.52
C GLY A 247 -2.85 8.45 -4.19
N PRO A 248 -3.96 9.17 -4.25
CA PRO A 248 -4.68 9.63 -3.06
C PRO A 248 -5.41 8.47 -2.38
N ALA A 249 -5.49 8.52 -1.05
CA ALA A 249 -6.24 7.60 -0.22
C ALA A 249 -6.91 8.34 0.93
N ILE A 250 -8.01 7.80 1.43
CA ILE A 250 -8.82 8.38 2.50
C ILE A 250 -9.29 7.31 3.49
N TRP A 251 -9.35 7.68 4.76
CA TRP A 251 -10.21 7.06 5.76
C TRP A 251 -11.35 8.02 6.08
N ASN A 252 -12.56 7.62 5.77
CA ASN A 252 -13.73 8.49 5.93
C ASN A 252 -14.41 8.39 7.32
N GLY A 253 -13.72 7.79 8.31
CA GLY A 253 -14.26 7.50 9.63
C GLY A 253 -14.82 6.08 9.76
N GLU A 254 -15.13 5.41 8.65
CA GLU A 254 -15.70 4.05 8.62
C GLU A 254 -14.93 3.11 7.71
N LYS A 255 -14.48 3.61 6.54
CA LYS A 255 -13.87 2.79 5.50
C LYS A 255 -12.62 3.44 4.92
N TYR A 256 -11.61 2.61 4.68
CA TYR A 256 -10.44 2.94 3.87
C TYR A 256 -10.77 2.83 2.38
N SER A 257 -10.39 3.83 1.61
CA SER A 257 -10.55 3.84 0.16
C SER A 257 -9.31 4.41 -0.53
N LYS A 258 -8.82 3.69 -1.54
CA LYS A 258 -7.88 4.21 -2.53
C LYS A 258 -8.70 4.94 -3.58
N LEU A 259 -8.28 6.13 -3.95
CA LEU A 259 -9.00 6.96 -4.90
C LEU A 259 -8.24 6.91 -6.23
N ASP A 260 -8.78 6.20 -7.19
CA ASP A 260 -8.22 6.20 -8.55
C ASP A 260 -8.61 7.53 -9.22
N ILE A 261 -7.61 8.34 -9.55
CA ILE A 261 -7.81 9.66 -10.14
C ILE A 261 -8.34 9.60 -11.58
N THR A 262 -8.34 8.44 -12.21
CA THR A 262 -8.91 8.24 -13.56
C THR A 262 -10.40 7.98 -13.53
N GLU A 263 -10.97 7.65 -12.37
CA GLU A 263 -12.40 7.41 -12.20
C GLU A 263 -13.13 8.75 -11.96
N SER A 264 -14.11 9.05 -12.78
CA SER A 264 -14.88 10.31 -12.72
C SER A 264 -15.61 10.52 -11.37
N GLU A 265 -16.02 9.44 -10.72
CA GLU A 265 -16.65 9.47 -9.39
C GLU A 265 -15.67 9.99 -8.33
N ASN A 266 -14.42 9.57 -8.39
CA ASN A 266 -13.39 10.03 -7.46
C ASN A 266 -12.97 11.47 -7.74
N GLN A 267 -12.96 11.90 -9.01
CA GLN A 267 -12.57 13.28 -9.38
C GLN A 267 -13.53 14.35 -8.83
N GLN A 268 -14.73 13.97 -8.42
CA GLN A 268 -15.75 14.87 -7.83
C GLN A 268 -16.02 14.55 -6.37
N LEU A 269 -15.07 13.88 -5.69
CA LEU A 269 -15.22 13.55 -4.28
C LEU A 269 -15.37 14.82 -3.46
N ALA A 270 -16.49 14.92 -2.73
CA ALA A 270 -16.74 15.95 -1.73
C ALA A 270 -17.56 15.33 -0.61
N MET A 271 -17.02 15.30 0.60
CA MET A 271 -17.68 14.68 1.75
C MET A 271 -17.23 15.28 3.08
N ASP A 272 -18.14 15.24 4.04
CA ASP A 272 -17.84 15.61 5.42
C ASP A 272 -17.39 14.39 6.21
N VAL A 273 -16.24 14.49 6.86
CA VAL A 273 -15.58 13.37 7.56
C VAL A 273 -15.23 13.77 8.97
N LYS A 274 -15.60 12.94 9.93
CA LYS A 274 -15.19 13.04 11.32
C LYS A 274 -14.26 11.90 11.67
N ASN A 275 -13.17 12.18 12.39
CA ASN A 275 -12.17 11.18 12.77
C ASN A 275 -11.60 10.42 11.55
N GLY A 276 -11.31 11.17 10.49
CA GLY A 276 -10.72 10.62 9.28
C GLY A 276 -9.30 11.13 9.04
N TRP A 277 -8.72 10.68 7.93
CA TRP A 277 -7.43 11.16 7.44
C TRP A 277 -7.37 11.10 5.92
N ILE A 278 -6.49 11.89 5.33
CA ILE A 278 -6.17 11.87 3.90
C ILE A 278 -4.69 11.56 3.71
N ALA A 279 -4.34 10.87 2.62
CA ALA A 279 -2.96 10.49 2.36
C ALA A 279 -2.60 10.48 0.87
N GLY A 280 -1.35 10.84 0.58
CA GLY A 280 -0.69 10.60 -0.70
C GLY A 280 0.20 9.36 -0.59
N MET A 281 -0.20 8.31 -1.30
CA MET A 281 0.41 6.99 -1.22
C MET A 281 1.57 6.86 -2.21
N GLN A 282 2.65 6.24 -1.77
CA GLN A 282 3.72 5.66 -2.59
C GLN A 282 3.95 4.21 -2.14
N HIS A 283 4.78 3.43 -2.83
CA HIS A 283 4.98 2.02 -2.50
C HIS A 283 5.29 1.81 -1.01
N HIS A 284 6.45 2.23 -0.53
CA HIS A 284 6.88 2.05 0.87
C HIS A 284 6.70 3.31 1.73
N PHE A 285 6.26 4.42 1.14
CA PHE A 285 6.22 5.72 1.79
C PHE A 285 4.83 6.34 1.69
N VAL A 286 4.56 7.26 2.58
CA VAL A 286 3.29 7.98 2.64
C VAL A 286 3.50 9.39 3.18
N SER A 287 2.73 10.34 2.66
CA SER A 287 2.44 11.59 3.36
C SER A 287 0.95 11.58 3.75
N ALA A 288 0.64 11.92 4.97
CA ALA A 288 -0.74 11.94 5.44
C ALA A 288 -1.03 13.20 6.24
N VAL A 289 -2.28 13.61 6.18
CA VAL A 289 -2.86 14.66 7.04
C VAL A 289 -3.87 13.98 7.94
N ILE A 290 -3.69 14.17 9.23
CA ILE A 290 -4.56 13.64 10.28
C ILE A 290 -5.20 14.83 10.98
N PRO A 291 -6.40 15.22 10.54
CA PRO A 291 -7.17 16.30 11.13
C PRO A 291 -7.50 16.05 12.59
N ASN A 292 -7.84 17.11 13.32
CA ASN A 292 -8.28 16.97 14.71
C ASN A 292 -9.55 16.10 14.81
N PRO A 293 -9.52 14.96 15.52
CA PRO A 293 -10.62 13.99 15.54
C PRO A 293 -11.91 14.53 16.21
N ALA A 294 -11.82 15.63 16.96
CA ALA A 294 -12.99 16.27 17.59
C ALA A 294 -13.86 17.00 16.56
N ASN A 295 -13.30 17.40 15.43
CA ASN A 295 -13.93 18.23 14.42
C ASN A 295 -14.38 17.41 13.20
N THR A 296 -15.35 17.96 12.44
CA THR A 296 -15.70 17.46 11.11
C THR A 296 -14.95 18.28 10.07
N TYR A 297 -14.33 17.60 9.10
CA TYR A 297 -13.59 18.23 8.01
C TYR A 297 -14.29 17.95 6.69
N HIS A 298 -14.35 18.95 5.84
CA HIS A 298 -14.79 18.79 4.46
C HIS A 298 -13.61 18.33 3.61
N ILE A 299 -13.72 17.13 3.03
CA ILE A 299 -12.66 16.54 2.21
C ILE A 299 -13.08 16.58 0.75
N THR A 300 -12.17 17.07 -0.12
CA THR A 300 -12.37 17.15 -1.55
C THR A 300 -11.18 16.57 -2.31
N LEU A 301 -11.44 15.98 -3.46
CA LEU A 301 -10.42 15.56 -4.42
C LEU A 301 -10.71 16.25 -5.76
N GLY A 302 -9.77 17.10 -6.20
CA GLY A 302 -9.71 17.59 -7.56
C GLY A 302 -8.63 16.81 -8.32
N ALA A 303 -8.95 16.28 -9.50
CA ALA A 303 -7.97 15.57 -10.32
C ALA A 303 -8.10 15.97 -11.79
N HIS A 304 -6.95 16.11 -12.45
CA HIS A 304 -6.87 16.40 -13.88
C HIS A 304 -5.63 15.71 -14.46
N ASP A 305 -5.82 14.86 -15.45
CA ASP A 305 -4.78 14.04 -16.08
C ASP A 305 -3.98 13.21 -15.04
N THR A 306 -2.73 13.58 -14.81
CA THR A 306 -1.82 12.92 -13.86
C THR A 306 -1.65 13.69 -12.56
N GLN A 307 -2.43 14.75 -12.37
CA GLN A 307 -2.34 15.63 -11.22
C GLN A 307 -3.55 15.46 -10.31
N TYR A 308 -3.34 15.60 -9.02
CA TYR A 308 -4.43 15.68 -8.06
C TYR A 308 -4.13 16.63 -6.91
N LEU A 309 -5.22 17.18 -6.37
CA LEU A 309 -5.25 17.95 -5.14
C LEU A 309 -6.25 17.28 -4.20
N LEU A 310 -5.76 16.69 -3.13
CA LEU A 310 -6.58 16.11 -2.07
C LEU A 310 -6.53 17.03 -0.85
N ALA A 311 -7.65 17.64 -0.51
CA ALA A 311 -7.75 18.67 0.53
C ALA A 311 -8.68 18.25 1.67
N ALA A 312 -8.33 18.67 2.89
CA ALA A 312 -9.17 18.58 4.08
C ALA A 312 -9.29 19.98 4.70
N VAL A 313 -10.51 20.49 4.83
CA VAL A 313 -10.83 21.81 5.35
C VAL A 313 -11.63 21.67 6.64
N GLY A 314 -11.13 22.24 7.71
CA GLY A 314 -11.76 22.20 9.03
C GLY A 314 -12.92 23.18 9.20
N PRO A 315 -13.61 23.14 10.35
CA PRO A 315 -14.66 24.08 10.67
C PRO A 315 -14.09 25.48 10.89
N THR A 316 -14.92 26.49 10.61
CA THR A 316 -14.58 27.90 10.91
C THR A 316 -14.57 28.13 12.42
N HIS A 317 -13.54 28.81 12.89
CA HIS A 317 -13.34 29.22 14.27
C HIS A 317 -13.27 30.74 14.35
N THR A 318 -14.10 31.31 15.20
CA THR A 318 -14.08 32.76 15.51
C THR A 318 -13.15 33.01 16.69
N VAL A 319 -12.23 33.97 16.52
CA VAL A 319 -11.34 34.50 17.56
C VAL A 319 -11.75 35.92 17.88
N ALA A 320 -12.28 36.15 19.09
CA ALA A 320 -12.76 37.46 19.51
C ALA A 320 -11.59 38.46 19.73
N PRO A 321 -11.86 39.78 19.68
CA PRO A 321 -10.87 40.81 20.00
C PRO A 321 -10.20 40.59 21.36
N GLY A 322 -8.88 40.76 21.41
CA GLY A 322 -8.09 40.59 22.62
C GLY A 322 -7.92 39.13 23.09
N THR A 323 -8.34 38.15 22.30
CA THR A 323 -8.20 36.72 22.65
C THR A 323 -7.23 35.99 21.74
N SER A 324 -6.83 34.80 22.17
CA SER A 324 -6.03 33.86 21.36
C SER A 324 -6.68 32.50 21.28
N LYS A 325 -6.42 31.79 20.18
CA LYS A 325 -6.88 30.41 19.95
C LYS A 325 -5.79 29.60 19.30
N THR A 326 -5.66 28.33 19.72
CA THR A 326 -4.75 27.38 19.09
C THR A 326 -5.56 26.34 18.34
N LEU A 327 -5.22 26.11 17.06
CA LEU A 327 -5.70 24.99 16.25
C LEU A 327 -4.56 24.01 16.08
N THR A 328 -4.87 22.71 16.14
CA THR A 328 -3.84 21.64 16.06
C THR A 328 -4.27 20.57 15.08
N GLU A 329 -3.31 20.14 14.27
CA GLU A 329 -3.42 19.03 13.33
C GLU A 329 -2.16 18.18 13.43
N SER A 330 -2.17 17.00 12.83
CA SER A 330 -0.99 16.16 12.72
C SER A 330 -0.73 15.79 11.27
N LEU A 331 0.54 15.75 10.90
CA LEU A 331 1.01 15.33 9.59
C LEU A 331 1.90 14.10 9.77
N PHE A 332 2.00 13.30 8.75
CA PHE A 332 2.98 12.22 8.68
C PHE A 332 3.70 12.28 7.34
N VAL A 333 5.03 12.20 7.36
CA VAL A 333 5.85 12.22 6.15
C VAL A 333 6.98 11.22 6.33
N GLY A 334 6.86 10.04 5.72
CA GLY A 334 7.87 9.02 5.94
C GLY A 334 7.51 7.62 5.46
N PRO A 335 8.27 6.62 5.93
CA PRO A 335 8.03 5.23 5.63
C PRO A 335 6.77 4.72 6.33
N LYS A 336 6.08 3.74 5.71
CA LYS A 336 4.85 3.13 6.25
C LYS A 336 5.13 2.23 7.46
N LEU A 337 5.83 2.74 8.47
CA LEU A 337 6.10 2.03 9.72
C LEU A 337 4.82 1.91 10.55
N GLN A 338 4.21 0.73 10.54
CA GLN A 338 2.88 0.52 11.13
C GLN A 338 2.82 0.94 12.61
N LYS A 339 3.89 0.70 13.38
CA LYS A 339 3.97 1.13 14.79
C LYS A 339 3.84 2.63 14.97
N GLN A 340 4.46 3.43 14.09
CA GLN A 340 4.38 4.88 14.17
C GLN A 340 3.05 5.41 13.66
N LEU A 341 2.51 4.81 12.61
CA LEU A 341 1.24 5.22 12.01
C LEU A 341 0.08 5.12 13.01
N VAL A 342 -0.03 4.01 13.73
CA VAL A 342 -1.11 3.79 14.71
C VAL A 342 -1.03 4.72 15.92
N THR A 343 0.13 5.35 16.19
CA THR A 343 0.23 6.34 17.27
C THR A 343 -0.42 7.68 16.91
N LEU A 344 -0.56 7.99 15.62
CA LEU A 344 -1.25 9.17 15.12
C LEU A 344 -2.76 8.93 14.96
N HIS A 345 -3.10 7.81 14.34
CA HIS A 345 -4.50 7.40 14.18
C HIS A 345 -4.57 5.87 14.09
N PRO A 346 -5.47 5.20 14.85
CA PRO A 346 -5.56 3.74 14.91
C PRO A 346 -5.70 3.06 13.54
N GLU A 347 -6.39 3.71 12.60
CA GLU A 347 -6.65 3.17 11.26
C GLU A 347 -5.68 3.67 10.19
N LEU A 348 -4.63 4.41 10.58
CA LEU A 348 -3.63 4.91 9.61
C LEU A 348 -2.72 3.78 9.10
N ASP A 349 -2.65 2.64 9.78
CA ASP A 349 -1.94 1.44 9.32
C ASP A 349 -2.55 0.82 8.05
N HIS A 350 -3.78 1.19 7.67
CA HIS A 350 -4.38 0.80 6.39
C HIS A 350 -3.61 1.29 5.17
N VAL A 351 -2.73 2.29 5.32
CA VAL A 351 -1.83 2.71 4.24
C VAL A 351 -0.80 1.62 3.87
N ALA A 352 -0.49 0.68 4.78
CA ALA A 352 0.20 -0.57 4.47
C ALA A 352 -0.85 -1.59 3.99
N ASP A 353 -1.25 -1.45 2.74
CA ASP A 353 -2.43 -2.11 2.19
C ASP A 353 -2.10 -3.49 1.61
N TYR A 354 -2.59 -4.51 2.27
CA TYR A 354 -2.46 -5.91 1.84
C TYR A 354 -3.64 -6.42 0.99
N GLY A 355 -4.48 -5.51 0.49
CA GLY A 355 -5.65 -5.83 -0.35
C GLY A 355 -6.67 -6.72 0.36
N VAL A 356 -7.34 -7.58 -0.41
CA VAL A 356 -8.40 -8.48 0.09
C VAL A 356 -7.90 -9.49 1.11
N LEU A 357 -6.60 -9.72 1.20
CA LEU A 357 -6.00 -10.68 2.14
C LEU A 357 -5.52 -10.06 3.45
N THR A 358 -5.90 -8.81 3.72
CA THR A 358 -5.52 -8.08 4.95
C THR A 358 -5.80 -8.87 6.23
N ILE A 359 -6.91 -9.63 6.29
CA ILE A 359 -7.27 -10.49 7.44
C ILE A 359 -6.18 -11.54 7.74
N LEU A 360 -5.51 -12.08 6.70
CA LEU A 360 -4.42 -13.04 6.85
C LEU A 360 -3.05 -12.34 6.94
N ALA A 361 -2.87 -11.26 6.19
CA ALA A 361 -1.60 -10.56 6.08
C ALA A 361 -1.20 -9.83 7.37
N ARG A 362 -2.13 -9.14 8.05
CA ARG A 362 -1.84 -8.45 9.33
C ARG A 362 -1.35 -9.40 10.43
N PRO A 363 -2.00 -10.54 10.72
CA PRO A 363 -1.47 -11.51 11.69
C PRO A 363 -0.11 -12.08 11.27
N LEU A 364 0.12 -12.31 9.96
CA LEU A 364 1.41 -12.77 9.46
C LEU A 364 2.51 -11.72 9.65
N PHE A 365 2.24 -10.47 9.34
CA PHE A 365 3.19 -9.37 9.59
C PHE A 365 3.49 -9.27 11.08
N LYS A 366 2.47 -9.32 11.94
CA LYS A 366 2.65 -9.30 13.39
C LYS A 366 3.51 -10.45 13.90
N ALA A 367 3.31 -11.66 13.35
CA ALA A 367 4.14 -12.82 13.66
C ALA A 367 5.61 -12.61 13.22
N LEU A 368 5.84 -12.04 12.01
CA LEU A 368 7.17 -11.68 11.54
C LEU A 368 7.84 -10.64 12.44
N GLU A 369 7.10 -9.62 12.84
CA GLU A 369 7.58 -8.57 13.72
C GLU A 369 7.98 -9.12 15.10
N ILE A 370 7.13 -9.98 15.70
CA ILE A 370 7.42 -10.68 16.95
C ILE A 370 8.67 -11.55 16.76
N ALA A 371 8.75 -12.36 15.71
CA ALA A 371 9.92 -13.17 15.43
C ALA A 371 11.19 -12.30 15.31
N HIS A 372 11.09 -11.15 14.62
CA HIS A 372 12.21 -10.22 14.46
C HIS A 372 12.70 -9.64 15.81
N THR A 373 11.82 -9.44 16.80
CA THR A 373 12.26 -8.97 18.12
C THR A 373 13.24 -9.93 18.78
N PHE A 374 13.12 -11.24 18.50
CA PHE A 374 13.99 -12.29 19.05
C PHE A 374 15.23 -12.53 18.19
N VAL A 375 15.07 -12.69 16.87
CA VAL A 375 16.17 -13.11 16.00
C VAL A 375 16.94 -11.95 15.36
N LYS A 376 16.42 -10.71 15.45
CA LYS A 376 17.03 -9.47 14.91
C LYS A 376 17.44 -9.53 13.44
N ASN A 377 16.85 -10.44 12.67
CA ASN A 377 17.09 -10.61 11.25
C ASN A 377 15.79 -11.01 10.54
N TRP A 378 15.38 -10.23 9.53
CA TRP A 378 14.12 -10.45 8.83
C TRP A 378 14.08 -11.76 8.06
N GLY A 379 15.18 -12.17 7.44
CA GLY A 379 15.25 -13.47 6.74
C GLY A 379 15.09 -14.65 7.69
N LEU A 380 15.72 -14.61 8.88
CA LEU A 380 15.48 -15.61 9.92
C LEU A 380 14.03 -15.57 10.45
N SER A 381 13.44 -14.39 10.54
CA SER A 381 12.03 -14.24 10.92
C SER A 381 11.10 -14.93 9.92
N ILE A 382 11.37 -14.77 8.62
CA ILE A 382 10.64 -15.47 7.55
C ILE A 382 10.75 -16.98 7.73
N ILE A 383 11.96 -17.51 7.97
CA ILE A 383 12.19 -18.95 8.19
C ILE A 383 11.43 -19.44 9.43
N LEU A 384 11.54 -18.72 10.55
CA LEU A 384 10.90 -19.09 11.81
C LEU A 384 9.36 -19.10 11.69
N VAL A 385 8.77 -18.03 11.14
CA VAL A 385 7.32 -17.95 10.96
C VAL A 385 6.82 -19.02 9.98
N THR A 386 7.58 -19.29 8.90
CA THR A 386 7.27 -20.40 7.98
C THR A 386 7.28 -21.75 8.70
N PHE A 387 8.25 -21.98 9.56
CA PHE A 387 8.32 -23.20 10.38
C PHE A 387 7.13 -23.32 11.34
N LEU A 388 6.77 -22.23 12.05
CA LEU A 388 5.61 -22.23 12.94
C LEU A 388 4.28 -22.49 12.19
N LEU A 389 4.11 -21.89 11.00
CA LEU A 389 2.96 -22.18 10.14
C LEU A 389 2.92 -23.66 9.71
N LYS A 390 4.08 -24.24 9.39
CA LYS A 390 4.16 -25.69 9.08
C LYS A 390 3.79 -26.57 10.25
N LEU A 391 4.17 -26.21 11.47
CA LEU A 391 3.75 -26.91 12.69
C LEU A 391 2.24 -26.79 12.90
N LEU A 392 1.68 -25.61 12.71
CA LEU A 392 0.24 -25.37 12.84
C LEU A 392 -0.56 -26.23 11.85
N PHE A 393 -0.10 -26.34 10.61
CA PHE A 393 -0.76 -27.14 9.55
C PHE A 393 -0.28 -28.59 9.50
N TYR A 394 0.58 -29.04 10.43
CA TYR A 394 1.12 -30.40 10.43
C TYR A 394 0.04 -31.49 10.45
N PRO A 395 -1.02 -31.44 11.27
CA PRO A 395 -2.06 -32.47 11.29
C PRO A 395 -2.75 -32.64 9.93
N LEU A 396 -3.01 -31.51 9.26
CA LEU A 396 -3.62 -31.50 7.92
C LEU A 396 -2.71 -32.14 6.87
N ALA A 397 -1.43 -31.79 6.91
CA ALA A 397 -0.44 -32.38 5.98
C ALA A 397 -0.24 -33.88 6.24
N GLN A 398 -0.28 -34.34 7.50
CA GLN A 398 -0.24 -35.74 7.86
C GLN A 398 -1.46 -36.50 7.32
N TYR A 399 -2.66 -35.94 7.47
CA TYR A 399 -3.88 -36.49 6.90
C TYR A 399 -3.77 -36.66 5.39
N SER A 400 -3.38 -35.61 4.68
CA SER A 400 -3.17 -35.61 3.24
C SER A 400 -2.10 -36.61 2.80
N GLY A 401 -0.97 -36.67 3.50
CA GLY A 401 0.11 -37.62 3.23
C GLY A 401 -0.34 -39.08 3.34
N ARG A 402 -1.17 -39.41 4.33
CA ARG A 402 -1.76 -40.75 4.45
C ARG A 402 -2.68 -41.09 3.27
N GLN A 403 -3.48 -40.14 2.80
CA GLN A 403 -4.34 -40.34 1.63
C GLN A 403 -3.50 -40.52 0.35
N MET A 404 -2.43 -39.75 0.19
CA MET A 404 -1.50 -39.89 -0.92
C MET A 404 -0.80 -41.27 -0.93
N ALA A 405 -0.43 -41.78 0.24
CA ALA A 405 0.16 -43.11 0.35
C ALA A 405 -0.83 -44.20 -0.04
N ARG A 406 -2.11 -44.11 0.33
CA ARG A 406 -3.17 -45.02 -0.14
C ARG A 406 -3.32 -44.98 -1.66
N MET A 407 -3.30 -43.78 -2.24
CA MET A 407 -3.34 -43.60 -3.69
C MET A 407 -2.16 -44.28 -4.40
N ARG A 408 -0.96 -44.24 -3.80
CA ARG A 408 0.21 -44.99 -4.31
C ARG A 408 -0.05 -46.48 -4.40
N GLN A 409 -0.63 -47.08 -3.37
CA GLN A 409 -0.94 -48.51 -3.34
C GLN A 409 -1.96 -48.91 -4.41
N LEU A 410 -2.84 -47.97 -4.80
CA LEU A 410 -3.83 -48.19 -5.87
C LEU A 410 -3.30 -47.96 -7.28
N THR A 411 -2.11 -47.39 -7.45
CA THR A 411 -1.52 -47.06 -8.76
C THR A 411 -1.49 -48.28 -9.73
N PRO A 412 -1.10 -49.52 -9.34
CA PRO A 412 -1.11 -50.67 -10.25
C PRO A 412 -2.54 -51.04 -10.69
N ARG A 413 -3.52 -50.98 -9.80
CA ARG A 413 -4.94 -51.25 -10.16
C ARG A 413 -5.49 -50.16 -11.09
N MET A 414 -5.11 -48.90 -10.86
CA MET A 414 -5.48 -47.79 -11.73
C MET A 414 -4.93 -47.94 -13.14
N LYS A 415 -3.68 -48.42 -13.29
CA LYS A 415 -3.08 -48.73 -14.61
C LYS A 415 -3.82 -49.85 -15.31
N ALA A 416 -4.15 -50.93 -14.59
CA ALA A 416 -4.92 -52.05 -15.16
C ALA A 416 -6.30 -51.59 -15.66
N LEU A 417 -7.01 -50.71 -14.90
CA LEU A 417 -8.27 -50.11 -15.36
C LEU A 417 -8.09 -49.24 -16.60
N GLN A 418 -6.99 -48.46 -16.67
CA GLN A 418 -6.67 -47.65 -17.85
C GLN A 418 -6.41 -48.50 -19.09
N GLU A 419 -5.75 -49.63 -18.96
CA GLU A 419 -5.52 -50.58 -20.04
C GLU A 419 -6.80 -51.29 -20.46
N THR A 420 -7.65 -51.71 -19.50
CA THR A 420 -8.91 -52.39 -19.75
C THR A 420 -9.92 -51.52 -20.47
N TYR A 421 -10.02 -50.24 -20.10
CA TYR A 421 -11.01 -49.30 -20.63
C TYR A 421 -10.38 -48.21 -21.53
N LYS A 422 -9.28 -48.52 -22.22
CA LYS A 422 -8.49 -47.61 -23.04
C LYS A 422 -9.33 -46.78 -24.04
N ASP A 423 -10.32 -47.47 -24.67
CA ASP A 423 -11.14 -46.87 -25.73
C ASP A 423 -12.48 -46.30 -25.23
N ASN A 424 -12.80 -46.45 -23.93
CA ASN A 424 -14.04 -45.97 -23.35
C ASN A 424 -13.79 -45.11 -22.11
N ARG A 425 -13.63 -43.81 -22.34
CA ARG A 425 -13.35 -42.84 -21.28
C ARG A 425 -14.46 -42.70 -20.22
N GLU A 426 -15.71 -42.95 -20.60
CA GLU A 426 -16.83 -42.90 -19.67
C GLU A 426 -16.80 -44.09 -18.69
N GLN A 427 -16.61 -45.29 -19.21
CA GLN A 427 -16.49 -46.48 -18.38
C GLN A 427 -15.23 -46.44 -17.50
N LEU A 428 -14.10 -45.93 -18.02
CA LEU A 428 -12.89 -45.68 -17.24
C LEU A 428 -13.18 -44.73 -16.06
N GLY A 429 -13.88 -43.63 -16.30
CA GLY A 429 -14.23 -42.67 -15.27
C GLY A 429 -15.12 -43.29 -14.18
N ARG A 430 -16.10 -44.11 -14.53
CA ARG A 430 -16.97 -44.83 -13.58
C ARG A 430 -16.16 -45.86 -12.77
N ALA A 431 -15.35 -46.70 -13.42
CA ALA A 431 -14.53 -47.71 -12.76
C ALA A 431 -13.49 -47.10 -11.81
N MET A 432 -12.89 -45.95 -12.18
CA MET A 432 -11.96 -45.22 -11.31
C MET A 432 -12.65 -44.65 -10.08
N MET A 433 -13.86 -44.07 -10.25
CA MET A 433 -14.63 -43.58 -9.14
C MET A 433 -15.07 -44.68 -8.17
N GLU A 434 -15.46 -45.84 -8.71
CA GLU A 434 -15.81 -47.02 -7.91
C GLU A 434 -14.59 -47.56 -7.14
N LEU A 435 -13.43 -47.64 -7.78
CA LEU A 435 -12.17 -47.98 -7.10
C LEU A 435 -11.89 -47.05 -5.93
N TYR A 436 -11.99 -45.71 -6.13
CA TYR A 436 -11.74 -44.75 -5.08
C TYR A 436 -12.76 -44.85 -3.92
N ARG A 437 -14.02 -45.13 -4.24
CA ARG A 437 -15.09 -45.32 -3.25
C ARG A 437 -14.87 -46.61 -2.43
N THR A 438 -14.55 -47.70 -3.09
CA THR A 438 -14.34 -49.04 -2.47
C THR A 438 -13.13 -49.02 -1.54
N GLU A 439 -12.02 -48.40 -2.00
CA GLU A 439 -10.76 -48.34 -1.25
C GLU A 439 -10.73 -47.16 -0.27
N LYS A 440 -11.83 -46.40 -0.15
CA LYS A 440 -11.94 -45.20 0.73
C LYS A 440 -10.79 -44.21 0.50
N ALA A 441 -10.32 -44.09 -0.74
CA ALA A 441 -9.25 -43.17 -1.13
C ALA A 441 -9.83 -41.94 -1.79
N ASN A 442 -9.56 -40.75 -1.23
CA ASN A 442 -10.05 -39.49 -1.76
C ASN A 442 -8.94 -38.80 -2.57
N PRO A 443 -9.06 -38.69 -3.90
CA PRO A 443 -8.04 -38.03 -4.73
C PRO A 443 -7.89 -36.54 -4.44
N LEU A 444 -8.94 -35.87 -3.93
CA LEU A 444 -8.91 -34.45 -3.59
C LEU A 444 -8.12 -34.15 -2.30
N SER A 445 -7.96 -35.15 -1.42
CA SER A 445 -7.24 -34.92 -0.16
C SER A 445 -5.74 -34.65 -0.37
N GLY A 446 -5.17 -35.09 -1.50
CA GLY A 446 -3.77 -34.81 -1.84
C GLY A 446 -3.48 -33.35 -2.16
N CYS A 447 -4.44 -32.62 -2.74
CA CYS A 447 -4.28 -31.20 -3.07
C CYS A 447 -4.77 -30.26 -1.96
N LEU A 448 -5.44 -30.77 -0.92
CA LEU A 448 -6.00 -29.95 0.17
C LEU A 448 -4.96 -29.05 0.88
N PRO A 449 -3.75 -29.51 1.22
CA PRO A 449 -2.73 -28.62 1.78
C PRO A 449 -2.35 -27.47 0.85
N MET A 450 -2.26 -27.73 -0.45
CA MET A 450 -1.95 -26.69 -1.43
C MET A 450 -3.06 -25.63 -1.47
N LEU A 451 -4.33 -26.05 -1.49
CA LEU A 451 -5.48 -25.12 -1.51
C LEU A 451 -5.52 -24.21 -0.28
N ILE A 452 -5.22 -24.76 0.90
CA ILE A 452 -5.19 -23.95 2.14
C ILE A 452 -3.94 -23.07 2.20
N GLN A 453 -2.84 -23.53 1.64
CA GLN A 453 -1.58 -22.79 1.63
C GLN A 453 -1.56 -21.64 0.62
N MET A 454 -2.35 -21.67 -0.46
CA MET A 454 -2.39 -20.61 -1.46
C MET A 454 -2.79 -19.23 -0.89
N PRO A 455 -3.89 -19.08 -0.11
CA PRO A 455 -4.20 -17.80 0.51
C PRO A 455 -3.11 -17.32 1.47
N VAL A 456 -2.49 -18.22 2.23
CA VAL A 456 -1.39 -17.89 3.14
C VAL A 456 -0.16 -17.41 2.36
N PHE A 457 0.15 -18.08 1.24
CA PHE A 457 1.23 -17.67 0.35
C PHE A 457 0.98 -16.27 -0.24
N LEU A 458 -0.22 -16.03 -0.76
CA LEU A 458 -0.58 -14.72 -1.31
C LEU A 458 -0.54 -13.62 -0.23
N ALA A 459 -1.00 -13.92 0.97
CA ALA A 459 -0.90 -12.98 2.09
C ALA A 459 0.55 -12.69 2.45
N PHE A 460 1.42 -13.71 2.49
CA PHE A 460 2.85 -13.55 2.71
C PHE A 460 3.53 -12.73 1.62
N TYR A 461 3.13 -12.98 0.36
CA TYR A 461 3.60 -12.20 -0.79
C TYR A 461 3.32 -10.70 -0.61
N TRP A 462 2.07 -10.34 -0.30
CA TRP A 462 1.70 -8.95 -0.06
C TRP A 462 2.43 -8.34 1.14
N VAL A 463 2.56 -9.09 2.24
CA VAL A 463 3.33 -8.64 3.42
C VAL A 463 4.77 -8.31 3.03
N LEU A 464 5.45 -9.19 2.31
CA LEU A 464 6.86 -8.99 1.95
C LEU A 464 7.05 -7.90 0.90
N LEU A 465 6.05 -7.66 0.06
CA LEU A 465 6.10 -6.62 -0.97
C LEU A 465 5.84 -5.23 -0.39
N GLU A 466 4.80 -5.09 0.46
CA GLU A 466 4.33 -3.80 0.94
C GLU A 466 5.03 -3.31 2.22
N SER A 467 5.68 -4.21 2.97
CA SER A 467 6.33 -3.84 4.22
C SER A 467 7.66 -3.12 3.97
N VAL A 468 7.74 -1.87 4.40
CA VAL A 468 8.96 -1.05 4.30
C VAL A 468 10.12 -1.64 5.12
N GLU A 469 9.82 -2.41 6.14
CA GLU A 469 10.78 -3.11 7.00
C GLU A 469 11.61 -4.15 6.24
N MET A 470 11.08 -4.68 5.12
CA MET A 470 11.79 -5.61 4.25
C MET A 470 12.72 -4.90 3.25
N ARG A 471 12.49 -3.60 3.02
CA ARG A 471 13.27 -2.81 2.09
C ARG A 471 14.72 -2.71 2.58
N GLN A 472 15.63 -3.18 1.73
CA GLN A 472 17.09 -3.22 2.01
C GLN A 472 17.46 -4.01 3.29
N ALA A 473 16.56 -4.86 3.81
CA ALA A 473 16.84 -5.73 4.93
C ALA A 473 17.81 -6.85 4.53
N PRO A 474 18.97 -6.98 5.20
CA PRO A 474 19.94 -8.03 4.90
C PRO A 474 19.51 -9.38 5.48
N PHE A 475 19.93 -10.45 4.81
CA PHE A 475 19.88 -11.81 5.37
C PHE A 475 21.30 -12.30 5.67
N PHE A 476 21.80 -13.28 4.90
CA PHE A 476 23.17 -13.79 5.00
C PHE A 476 23.85 -13.85 3.65
N GLY A 477 25.20 -13.78 3.68
CA GLY A 477 26.05 -13.93 2.50
C GLY A 477 25.77 -12.82 1.47
N TRP A 478 25.30 -13.22 0.30
CA TRP A 478 25.04 -12.32 -0.83
C TRP A 478 23.67 -11.60 -0.78
N LEU A 479 22.76 -12.05 0.09
CA LEU A 479 21.42 -11.48 0.19
C LEU A 479 21.41 -10.25 1.09
N ASN A 480 21.69 -9.11 0.49
CA ASN A 480 21.75 -7.84 1.18
C ASN A 480 20.40 -7.08 1.21
N ASP A 481 19.44 -7.50 0.39
CA ASP A 481 18.12 -6.88 0.28
C ASP A 481 17.05 -7.93 0.00
N LEU A 482 16.17 -8.15 0.99
CA LEU A 482 15.08 -9.12 0.88
C LEU A 482 13.92 -8.63 0.00
N SER A 483 13.81 -7.31 -0.22
CA SER A 483 12.80 -6.72 -1.11
C SER A 483 13.23 -6.72 -2.57
N ALA A 484 14.52 -6.83 -2.85
CA ALA A 484 15.07 -6.93 -4.19
C ALA A 484 15.17 -8.39 -4.67
N ARG A 485 15.42 -8.58 -5.95
CA ARG A 485 15.69 -9.91 -6.53
C ARG A 485 17.00 -10.45 -6.02
N ASP A 486 17.11 -11.79 -5.99
CA ASP A 486 18.40 -12.44 -5.74
C ASP A 486 19.36 -12.15 -6.91
N PRO A 487 20.46 -11.41 -6.68
CA PRO A 487 21.37 -10.98 -7.76
C PRO A 487 22.08 -12.14 -8.45
N TYR A 488 22.23 -13.27 -7.76
CA TYR A 488 22.91 -14.46 -8.30
C TYR A 488 21.96 -15.60 -8.67
N PHE A 489 20.65 -15.42 -8.48
CA PHE A 489 19.62 -16.42 -8.75
C PHE A 489 19.82 -17.76 -8.00
N ILE A 490 20.56 -17.74 -6.89
CA ILE A 490 20.84 -18.94 -6.09
C ILE A 490 19.56 -19.45 -5.43
N LEU A 491 18.76 -18.57 -4.80
CA LEU A 491 17.50 -18.98 -4.18
C LEU A 491 16.50 -19.56 -5.18
N PRO A 492 16.24 -18.95 -6.36
CA PRO A 492 15.42 -19.55 -7.40
C PRO A 492 15.92 -20.94 -7.85
N ALA A 493 17.23 -21.11 -8.02
CA ALA A 493 17.82 -22.40 -8.40
C ALA A 493 17.65 -23.44 -7.28
N LEU A 494 17.91 -23.07 -6.02
CA LEU A 494 17.66 -23.94 -4.86
C LEU A 494 16.19 -24.34 -4.75
N ASN A 495 15.27 -23.41 -5.01
CA ASN A 495 13.85 -23.72 -5.02
C ASN A 495 13.48 -24.70 -6.12
N GLY A 496 14.01 -24.51 -7.32
CA GLY A 496 13.81 -25.45 -8.44
C GLY A 496 14.30 -26.87 -8.11
N LEU A 497 15.50 -26.97 -7.51
CA LEU A 497 16.05 -28.24 -7.05
C LEU A 497 15.20 -28.88 -5.94
N ALA A 498 14.75 -28.09 -4.97
CA ALA A 498 13.87 -28.56 -3.90
C ALA A 498 12.52 -29.05 -4.46
N MET A 499 11.89 -28.29 -5.35
CA MET A 499 10.64 -28.70 -6.02
C MET A 499 10.82 -29.97 -6.85
N TRP A 500 11.94 -30.11 -7.55
CA TRP A 500 12.25 -31.31 -8.29
C TRP A 500 12.44 -32.53 -7.35
N GLY A 501 13.14 -32.34 -6.22
CA GLY A 501 13.25 -33.34 -5.16
C GLY A 501 11.89 -33.76 -4.61
N GLN A 502 11.02 -32.78 -4.32
CA GLN A 502 9.66 -33.01 -3.85
C GLN A 502 8.81 -33.78 -4.89
N TYR A 503 8.94 -33.45 -6.18
CA TYR A 503 8.28 -34.17 -7.25
C TYR A 503 8.68 -35.65 -7.25
N LYS A 504 9.96 -36.00 -7.04
CA LYS A 504 10.45 -37.37 -6.95
C LYS A 504 9.89 -38.13 -5.74
N LEU A 505 9.56 -37.43 -4.66
CA LEU A 505 8.95 -38.05 -3.48
C LEU A 505 7.45 -38.34 -3.65
N ASN A 506 6.79 -37.67 -4.59
CA ASN A 506 5.36 -37.85 -4.87
C ASN A 506 5.10 -38.94 -5.89
N PRO A 507 3.95 -39.66 -5.84
CA PRO A 507 3.57 -40.61 -6.88
C PRO A 507 3.33 -39.86 -8.20
N PRO A 508 3.78 -40.41 -9.34
CA PRO A 508 3.48 -39.82 -10.63
C PRO A 508 1.96 -39.82 -10.87
N PRO A 509 1.41 -38.75 -11.47
CA PRO A 509 0.02 -38.73 -11.88
C PRO A 509 -0.30 -39.88 -12.83
N PRO A 510 -1.54 -40.40 -12.82
CA PRO A 510 -1.95 -41.49 -13.73
C PRO A 510 -1.91 -41.09 -15.20
N ASP A 511 -2.20 -39.83 -15.51
CA ASP A 511 -2.19 -39.30 -16.88
C ASP A 511 -0.76 -38.95 -17.31
N PRO A 512 -0.26 -39.53 -18.45
CA PRO A 512 1.09 -39.28 -18.95
C PRO A 512 1.36 -37.81 -19.31
N VAL A 513 0.35 -37.10 -19.79
CA VAL A 513 0.46 -35.65 -20.11
C VAL A 513 0.64 -34.85 -18.83
N GLN A 514 -0.18 -35.13 -17.82
CA GLN A 514 -0.10 -34.48 -16.51
C GLN A 514 1.25 -34.80 -15.84
N ALA A 515 1.75 -36.03 -15.96
CA ALA A 515 3.07 -36.39 -15.41
C ALA A 515 4.20 -35.57 -16.04
N LYS A 516 4.18 -35.35 -17.36
CA LYS A 516 5.15 -34.47 -18.04
C LYS A 516 5.03 -33.03 -17.58
N VAL A 517 3.82 -32.49 -17.48
CA VAL A 517 3.60 -31.13 -16.99
C VAL A 517 4.20 -30.94 -15.60
N PHE A 518 3.91 -31.84 -14.65
CA PHE A 518 4.47 -31.77 -13.29
C PHE A 518 5.99 -31.97 -13.25
N GLN A 519 6.56 -32.70 -14.19
CA GLN A 519 8.01 -32.87 -14.29
C GLN A 519 8.73 -31.57 -14.69
N PHE A 520 8.14 -30.78 -15.60
CA PHE A 520 8.72 -29.49 -16.04
C PHE A 520 8.34 -28.31 -15.17
N MET A 521 7.28 -28.42 -14.36
CA MET A 521 6.80 -27.36 -13.49
C MET A 521 7.89 -26.74 -12.58
N PRO A 522 8.77 -27.52 -11.92
CA PRO A 522 9.85 -26.97 -11.11
C PRO A 522 10.77 -26.00 -11.87
N LEU A 523 11.06 -26.30 -13.14
CA LEU A 523 11.88 -25.43 -13.99
C LEU A 523 11.14 -24.12 -14.30
N VAL A 524 9.87 -24.20 -14.68
CA VAL A 524 9.04 -23.04 -14.98
C VAL A 524 8.93 -22.13 -13.75
N PHE A 525 8.65 -22.71 -12.59
CA PHE A 525 8.59 -21.94 -11.33
C PHE A 525 9.95 -21.35 -10.95
N SER A 526 11.05 -22.06 -11.15
CA SER A 526 12.39 -21.54 -10.87
C SER A 526 12.68 -20.26 -11.68
N VAL A 527 12.35 -20.26 -12.97
CA VAL A 527 12.50 -19.09 -13.84
C VAL A 527 11.56 -17.96 -13.40
N MET A 528 10.32 -18.29 -13.05
CA MET A 528 9.36 -17.30 -12.55
C MET A 528 9.87 -16.68 -11.25
N PHE A 529 10.35 -17.46 -10.29
CA PHE A 529 10.86 -16.96 -9.01
C PHE A 529 12.14 -16.12 -9.13
N ALA A 530 12.87 -16.24 -10.24
CA ALA A 530 13.99 -15.33 -10.53
C ALA A 530 13.57 -13.86 -10.68
N LEU A 531 12.27 -13.59 -10.91
CA LEU A 531 11.71 -12.27 -11.06
C LEU A 531 11.15 -11.69 -9.74
N PHE A 532 11.03 -12.51 -8.70
CA PHE A 532 10.42 -12.11 -7.42
C PHE A 532 11.46 -11.65 -6.39
N PRO A 533 11.04 -10.85 -5.37
CA PRO A 533 11.89 -10.46 -4.25
C PRO A 533 12.50 -11.67 -3.52
N ALA A 534 13.76 -11.53 -3.11
CA ALA A 534 14.53 -12.60 -2.45
C ALA A 534 13.85 -13.13 -1.17
N GLY A 535 13.20 -12.25 -0.39
CA GLY A 535 12.45 -12.65 0.81
C GLY A 535 11.29 -13.61 0.51
N LEU A 536 10.58 -13.41 -0.61
CA LEU A 536 9.51 -14.31 -1.03
C LEU A 536 10.07 -15.66 -1.51
N VAL A 537 11.19 -15.64 -2.25
CA VAL A 537 11.84 -16.88 -2.70
C VAL A 537 12.41 -17.63 -1.50
N LEU A 538 12.96 -16.94 -0.50
CA LEU A 538 13.43 -17.52 0.76
C LEU A 538 12.28 -18.22 1.52
N TYR A 539 11.12 -17.56 1.63
CA TYR A 539 9.92 -18.19 2.17
C TYR A 539 9.59 -19.48 1.41
N TRP A 540 9.63 -19.44 0.06
CA TRP A 540 9.28 -20.60 -0.76
C TRP A 540 10.28 -21.74 -0.63
N VAL A 541 11.58 -21.47 -0.68
CA VAL A 541 12.66 -22.45 -0.43
C VAL A 541 12.48 -23.12 0.93
N THR A 542 12.25 -22.33 1.97
CA THR A 542 12.02 -22.81 3.33
C THR A 542 10.77 -23.69 3.40
N ASN A 543 9.67 -23.23 2.82
CA ASN A 543 8.41 -23.95 2.78
C ASN A 543 8.53 -25.30 2.04
N THR A 544 9.22 -25.31 0.89
CA THR A 544 9.45 -26.53 0.09
C THR A 544 10.40 -27.50 0.83
N GLY A 545 11.48 -26.99 1.41
CA GLY A 545 12.41 -27.79 2.21
C GLY A 545 11.73 -28.47 3.41
N LEU A 546 10.93 -27.70 4.17
CA LEU A 546 10.14 -28.25 5.28
C LEU A 546 9.09 -29.25 4.79
N SER A 547 8.49 -29.03 3.61
CA SER A 547 7.55 -29.99 3.01
C SER A 547 8.22 -31.31 2.67
N ILE A 548 9.45 -31.27 2.15
CA ILE A 548 10.25 -32.48 1.87
C ILE A 548 10.51 -33.27 3.16
N LEU A 549 10.98 -32.59 4.21
CA LEU A 549 11.22 -33.21 5.52
C LEU A 549 9.94 -33.82 6.11
N GLN A 550 8.85 -33.09 6.03
CA GLN A 550 7.54 -33.54 6.48
C GLN A 550 7.04 -34.75 5.70
N GLN A 551 7.13 -34.72 4.37
CA GLN A 551 6.73 -35.84 3.50
C GLN A 551 7.60 -37.07 3.74
N TRP A 552 8.92 -36.90 3.92
CA TRP A 552 9.83 -37.97 4.24
C TRP A 552 9.45 -38.66 5.56
N ASN A 553 9.18 -37.85 6.61
CA ASN A 553 8.74 -38.38 7.92
C ASN A 553 7.40 -39.14 7.82
N ILE A 554 6.42 -38.58 7.10
CA ILE A 554 5.11 -39.23 6.88
C ILE A 554 5.30 -40.57 6.13
N ASN A 555 6.08 -40.57 5.07
CA ASN A 555 6.35 -41.80 4.29
C ASN A 555 7.03 -42.90 5.16
N ARG A 556 7.97 -42.50 6.03
CA ARG A 556 8.64 -43.42 6.97
C ARG A 556 7.67 -44.00 7.99
N THR A 557 6.78 -43.17 8.55
CA THR A 557 5.76 -43.63 9.52
C THR A 557 4.79 -44.63 8.88
N ILE A 558 4.30 -44.33 7.67
CA ILE A 558 3.39 -45.23 6.95
C ILE A 558 4.07 -46.55 6.60
N ALA A 559 5.32 -46.53 6.14
CA ALA A 559 6.07 -47.76 5.85
C ALA A 559 6.29 -48.62 7.11
N ALA A 560 6.47 -48.02 8.27
CA ALA A 560 6.56 -48.71 9.56
C ALA A 560 5.22 -49.35 9.97
N GLU A 561 4.10 -48.62 9.82
CA GLU A 561 2.74 -49.11 10.08
C GLU A 561 2.38 -50.29 9.15
N ASP A 562 2.71 -50.21 7.86
CA ASP A 562 2.48 -51.29 6.89
C ASP A 562 3.29 -52.57 7.19
N LYS A 563 4.53 -52.42 7.68
CA LYS A 563 5.35 -53.55 8.13
C LYS A 563 4.76 -54.20 9.40
N ALA A 564 4.24 -53.41 10.32
CA ALA A 564 3.60 -53.92 11.56
C ALA A 564 2.29 -54.67 11.27
N ARG A 565 1.54 -54.27 10.23
CA ARG A 565 0.29 -54.94 9.83
C ARG A 565 0.53 -56.26 9.07
N LYS A 566 1.70 -56.46 8.48
CA LYS A 566 2.07 -57.69 7.75
C LYS A 566 2.68 -58.75 8.65
N LYS A 567 3.07 -58.37 9.87
CA LYS A 567 3.44 -59.31 10.94
C LYS A 567 2.17 -59.66 11.78
#